data_0f2b5e97f366ad8861afc8dd84bb7b97
#
_entry.id   0f2b5e97f366ad8861afc8dd84bb7b97
#
_cell.length_a   1.000
_cell.length_b   1.000
_cell.length_c   1.000
_cell.angle_alpha   90.00
_cell.angle_beta   90.00
_cell.angle_gamma   90.00
#
_symmetry.space_group_name_H-M   'P 1'
#
loop_
_entity.id
_entity.type
_entity.pdbx_description
1 polymer ?
#
loop_
_entity_poly.entity_id
_entity_poly.type
_entity_poly.pdbx_seq_one_letter_code
_entity_poly.pdbx_strand_id
1 'polypeptide(L)'
;MRKTSVLLTITVAAVFFLTALAAAESQQLWAPKGQSKYVPPHKPHTKLADLKAKHKGKTDWREVIVDDEHLRSEYVFSRPGSKTTRALHPDTRAWWVVMEGEVRFEIEGVDPFVARKGSMVQVPFARLFSYETVGSQPSLIFETNVAGARTIYENKADAPKTVGIDWVPVSFRRELGQFDKGNKPHVTFDELAKKLDSGEAKGTLRVVEDVRGAANFIYGYEKNLPPIDPKNRGHFHPECAEYWLIMAGQIRYPIEGQGVVIADPGDVVYVPKFTFHAPRWYGPGASCRLAMNGYPYIAHLFDPEPAK
;
A
#
# COMPACT_ATOMS: atom_id res chain seq x y z
N MET A 1 81.23 -20.98 19.11
CA MET A 1 79.92 -21.33 18.55
C MET A 1 79.03 -20.08 18.62
N ARG A 2 78.90 -19.39 17.48
CA ARG A 2 78.06 -18.19 17.38
C ARG A 2 76.69 -18.61 16.82
N LYS A 3 75.62 -18.35 17.54
CA LYS A 3 74.25 -18.54 17.07
C LYS A 3 73.78 -17.28 16.37
N THR A 4 73.57 -17.37 15.08
CA THR A 4 73.02 -16.32 14.25
C THR A 4 71.47 -16.45 14.26
N SER A 5 70.79 -15.48 14.88
CA SER A 5 69.32 -15.39 14.81
C SER A 5 68.95 -14.64 13.57
N VAL A 6 68.23 -15.30 12.69
CA VAL A 6 67.59 -14.68 11.49
C VAL A 6 66.22 -14.17 11.89
N LEU A 7 66.07 -12.85 11.87
CA LEU A 7 64.78 -12.15 12.09
C LEU A 7 64.01 -12.13 10.77
N LEU A 8 62.96 -12.90 10.70
CA LEU A 8 62.06 -12.93 9.52
C LEU A 8 61.01 -11.80 9.68
N THR A 9 61.17 -10.73 8.95
CA THR A 9 60.22 -9.63 8.93
C THR A 9 59.13 -9.99 7.91
N ILE A 10 57.91 -10.31 8.41
CA ILE A 10 56.72 -10.53 7.56
C ILE A 10 56.06 -9.16 7.35
N THR A 11 56.21 -8.62 6.13
CA THR A 11 55.47 -7.44 5.70
C THR A 11 54.08 -7.86 5.23
N VAL A 12 53.06 -7.58 6.04
CA VAL A 12 51.65 -7.77 5.68
C VAL A 12 51.24 -6.56 4.81
N ALA A 13 51.19 -6.76 3.50
CA ALA A 13 50.59 -5.79 2.61
C ALA A 13 49.06 -5.90 2.71
N ALA A 14 48.46 -4.95 3.43
CA ALA A 14 46.99 -4.79 3.45
C ALA A 14 46.54 -4.19 2.11
N VAL A 15 46.03 -5.06 1.24
CA VAL A 15 45.37 -4.64 0.01
C VAL A 15 43.97 -4.17 0.39
N PHE A 16 43.79 -2.86 0.51
CA PHE A 16 42.47 -2.25 0.58
C PHE A 16 41.82 -2.37 -0.80
N PHE A 17 40.94 -3.37 -0.96
CA PHE A 17 39.94 -3.33 -2.03
C PHE A 17 38.91 -2.21 -1.71
N LEU A 18 39.16 -1.02 -2.23
CA LEU A 18 38.12 -0.01 -2.43
C LEU A 18 37.18 -0.57 -3.53
N THR A 19 36.14 -1.31 -3.14
CA THR A 19 34.99 -1.47 -4.01
C THR A 19 34.29 -0.12 -4.07
N ALA A 20 34.68 0.70 -5.03
CA ALA A 20 33.88 1.81 -5.49
C ALA A 20 32.56 1.19 -5.96
N LEU A 21 31.48 1.32 -5.17
CA LEU A 21 30.13 1.20 -5.68
C LEU A 21 30.01 2.33 -6.71
N ALA A 22 30.25 2.01 -7.97
CA ALA A 22 29.90 2.88 -9.08
C ALA A 22 28.40 3.11 -8.92
N ALA A 23 28.01 4.32 -8.55
CA ALA A 23 26.63 4.75 -8.69
C ALA A 23 26.30 4.49 -10.16
N ALA A 24 25.31 3.61 -10.42
CA ALA A 24 24.89 3.35 -11.78
C ALA A 24 24.53 4.70 -12.39
N GLU A 25 25.30 5.13 -13.37
CA GLU A 25 24.99 6.35 -14.11
C GLU A 25 23.60 6.18 -14.68
N SER A 26 22.73 7.17 -14.45
CA SER A 26 21.38 7.14 -15.01
C SER A 26 21.50 7.24 -16.51
N GLN A 27 21.29 6.10 -17.20
CA GLN A 27 21.32 6.06 -18.65
C GLN A 27 20.00 6.59 -19.18
N GLN A 28 20.03 7.57 -20.07
CA GLN A 28 18.84 7.98 -20.81
C GLN A 28 18.41 6.85 -21.77
N LEU A 29 17.20 6.36 -21.56
CA LEU A 29 16.59 5.31 -22.38
C LEU A 29 15.25 5.83 -22.93
N TRP A 30 14.75 5.19 -23.98
CA TRP A 30 13.46 5.50 -24.59
C TRP A 30 12.44 4.45 -24.19
N ALA A 31 11.34 4.89 -23.55
CA ALA A 31 10.26 4.02 -23.13
C ALA A 31 8.95 4.38 -23.87
N PRO A 32 8.09 3.40 -24.16
CA PRO A 32 6.78 3.69 -24.70
C PRO A 32 5.95 4.45 -23.66
N LYS A 33 5.28 5.51 -24.10
CA LYS A 33 4.34 6.28 -23.30
C LYS A 33 2.98 6.27 -23.98
N GLY A 34 2.04 5.51 -23.42
CA GLY A 34 0.66 5.46 -23.87
C GLY A 34 -0.13 6.70 -23.46
N GLN A 35 -1.37 6.79 -23.92
CA GLN A 35 -2.34 7.75 -23.42
C GLN A 35 -2.99 7.20 -22.15
N SER A 36 -3.17 8.07 -21.17
CA SER A 36 -3.88 7.75 -19.93
C SER A 36 -5.22 8.48 -19.87
N LYS A 37 -6.21 7.83 -19.26
CA LYS A 37 -7.53 8.41 -19.05
C LYS A 37 -8.03 8.04 -17.65
N TYR A 38 -8.71 8.98 -17.01
CA TYR A 38 -9.51 8.69 -15.85
C TYR A 38 -10.86 8.14 -16.29
N VAL A 39 -11.17 6.93 -15.86
CA VAL A 39 -12.44 6.26 -16.11
C VAL A 39 -13.14 6.04 -14.76
N PRO A 40 -14.43 6.38 -14.62
CA PRO A 40 -15.13 6.15 -13.36
C PRO A 40 -14.96 4.71 -12.84
N PRO A 41 -14.75 4.50 -11.52
CA PRO A 41 -14.89 5.48 -10.44
C PRO A 41 -13.67 6.39 -10.23
N HIS A 42 -12.57 6.20 -10.96
CA HIS A 42 -11.30 6.86 -10.72
C HIS A 42 -11.36 8.37 -10.92
N LYS A 43 -10.77 9.09 -9.96
CA LYS A 43 -10.57 10.54 -9.99
C LYS A 43 -9.13 10.84 -9.60
N PRO A 44 -8.52 11.93 -10.10
CA PRO A 44 -7.19 12.35 -9.65
C PRO A 44 -7.12 12.51 -8.13
N HIS A 45 -8.22 12.98 -7.53
CA HIS A 45 -8.33 13.20 -6.09
C HIS A 45 -9.76 12.90 -5.62
N THR A 46 -9.88 11.94 -4.71
CA THR A 46 -11.11 11.64 -3.98
C THR A 46 -10.95 12.10 -2.55
N LYS A 47 -11.73 13.11 -2.16
CA LYS A 47 -11.67 13.66 -0.80
C LYS A 47 -12.57 12.85 0.13
N LEU A 48 -12.04 12.42 1.27
CA LEU A 48 -12.84 11.74 2.30
C LEU A 48 -13.97 12.61 2.82
N ALA A 49 -13.73 13.92 2.96
CA ALA A 49 -14.77 14.87 3.40
C ALA A 49 -16.00 14.89 2.47
N ASP A 50 -15.78 14.82 1.15
CA ASP A 50 -16.87 14.80 0.16
C ASP A 50 -17.67 13.49 0.24
N LEU A 51 -16.96 12.34 0.46
CA LEU A 51 -17.62 11.05 0.66
C LEU A 51 -18.48 11.03 1.92
N LYS A 52 -17.97 11.57 3.04
CA LYS A 52 -18.74 11.71 4.28
C LYS A 52 -19.95 12.62 4.10
N ALA A 53 -19.81 13.71 3.35
CA ALA A 53 -20.92 14.61 3.03
C ALA A 53 -21.98 13.92 2.17
N LYS A 54 -21.56 13.16 1.14
CA LYS A 54 -22.44 12.36 0.26
C LYS A 54 -23.27 11.34 1.05
N HIS A 55 -22.68 10.73 2.08
CA HIS A 55 -23.31 9.69 2.88
C HIS A 55 -23.82 10.18 4.24
N LYS A 56 -23.95 11.49 4.41
CA LYS A 56 -24.44 12.09 5.67
C LYS A 56 -25.77 11.46 6.11
N GLY A 57 -25.82 11.02 7.37
CA GLY A 57 -27.01 10.40 7.97
C GLY A 57 -27.19 8.92 7.69
N LYS A 58 -26.34 8.29 6.87
CA LYS A 58 -26.32 6.82 6.71
C LYS A 58 -25.50 6.18 7.82
N THR A 59 -26.03 5.09 8.36
CA THR A 59 -25.36 4.32 9.43
C THR A 59 -24.35 3.30 8.89
N ASP A 60 -24.56 2.89 7.64
CA ASP A 60 -23.70 1.94 6.94
C ASP A 60 -23.64 2.34 5.46
N TRP A 61 -22.44 2.35 4.89
CA TRP A 61 -22.25 2.61 3.46
C TRP A 61 -20.92 2.04 2.95
N ARG A 62 -20.90 1.75 1.64
CA ARG A 62 -19.68 1.39 0.90
C ARG A 62 -19.56 2.31 -0.31
N GLU A 63 -18.33 2.69 -0.64
CA GLU A 63 -18.03 3.50 -1.83
C GLU A 63 -16.77 2.99 -2.50
N VAL A 64 -16.90 2.54 -3.74
CA VAL A 64 -15.77 2.08 -4.56
C VAL A 64 -14.98 3.29 -5.02
N ILE A 65 -13.68 3.29 -4.75
CA ILE A 65 -12.75 4.37 -5.09
C ILE A 65 -11.82 3.97 -6.24
N VAL A 66 -11.35 2.74 -6.22
CA VAL A 66 -10.53 2.14 -7.27
C VAL A 66 -11.19 0.85 -7.73
N ASP A 67 -11.27 0.66 -9.03
CA ASP A 67 -11.71 -0.58 -9.66
C ASP A 67 -11.07 -0.64 -11.06
N ASP A 68 -9.79 -0.95 -11.09
CA ASP A 68 -9.01 -1.02 -12.31
C ASP A 68 -8.72 -2.47 -12.75
N GLU A 69 -7.81 -2.66 -13.66
CA GLU A 69 -7.46 -4.00 -14.17
C GLU A 69 -6.74 -4.88 -13.13
N HIS A 70 -6.25 -4.30 -12.02
CA HIS A 70 -5.44 -5.00 -11.02
C HIS A 70 -6.07 -5.02 -9.64
N LEU A 71 -6.47 -3.85 -9.14
CA LEU A 71 -6.93 -3.69 -7.76
C LEU A 71 -8.33 -3.06 -7.70
N ARG A 72 -9.05 -3.47 -6.65
CA ARG A 72 -10.31 -2.86 -6.24
C ARG A 72 -10.19 -2.40 -4.80
N SER A 73 -10.50 -1.13 -4.57
CA SER A 73 -10.50 -0.56 -3.23
C SER A 73 -11.76 0.24 -2.96
N GLU A 74 -12.24 0.15 -1.74
CA GLU A 74 -13.45 0.86 -1.32
C GLU A 74 -13.37 1.31 0.12
N TYR A 75 -14.09 2.40 0.43
CA TYR A 75 -14.40 2.75 1.80
C TYR A 75 -15.63 1.97 2.28
N VAL A 76 -15.51 1.45 3.51
CA VAL A 76 -16.61 0.79 4.22
C VAL A 76 -16.80 1.50 5.55
N PHE A 77 -17.97 2.09 5.74
CA PHE A 77 -18.39 2.70 6.99
C PHE A 77 -19.47 1.83 7.63
N SER A 78 -19.28 1.47 8.89
CA SER A 78 -20.14 0.52 9.58
C SER A 78 -20.44 0.99 11.01
N ARG A 79 -21.71 0.87 11.42
CA ARG A 79 -22.13 1.12 12.80
C ARG A 79 -21.56 0.09 13.78
N PRO A 80 -21.50 0.39 15.08
CA PRO A 80 -21.14 -0.58 16.11
C PRO A 80 -21.98 -1.86 16.03
N GLY A 81 -21.34 -3.02 16.19
CA GLY A 81 -21.97 -4.34 16.11
C GLY A 81 -22.19 -4.87 14.69
N SER A 82 -21.90 -4.07 13.65
CA SER A 82 -21.90 -4.60 12.28
C SER A 82 -20.78 -5.63 12.11
N LYS A 83 -21.15 -6.84 11.71
CA LYS A 83 -20.24 -7.97 11.51
C LYS A 83 -20.35 -8.48 10.07
N THR A 84 -19.20 -8.77 9.45
CA THR A 84 -19.18 -9.48 8.17
C THR A 84 -19.42 -10.95 8.38
N THR A 85 -19.94 -11.61 7.36
CA THR A 85 -20.04 -13.07 7.33
C THR A 85 -18.65 -13.70 7.20
N ARG A 86 -18.50 -14.91 7.73
CA ARG A 86 -17.24 -15.65 7.64
C ARG A 86 -17.05 -16.20 6.23
N ALA A 87 -15.99 -15.79 5.59
CA ALA A 87 -15.71 -16.09 4.19
C ALA A 87 -14.20 -16.19 3.94
N LEU A 88 -13.80 -16.60 2.75
CA LEU A 88 -12.42 -16.59 2.30
C LEU A 88 -12.31 -16.14 0.83
N HIS A 89 -11.14 -15.66 0.45
CA HIS A 89 -10.75 -15.49 -0.95
C HIS A 89 -9.87 -16.68 -1.35
N PRO A 90 -10.25 -17.49 -2.35
CA PRO A 90 -9.55 -18.74 -2.63
C PRO A 90 -8.13 -18.56 -3.15
N ASP A 91 -7.83 -17.42 -3.79
CA ASP A 91 -6.61 -17.21 -4.56
C ASP A 91 -6.06 -15.78 -4.50
N THR A 92 -6.62 -14.90 -3.66
CA THR A 92 -6.18 -13.51 -3.50
C THR A 92 -5.94 -13.15 -2.04
N ARG A 93 -5.06 -12.17 -1.84
CA ARG A 93 -4.83 -11.51 -0.55
C ARG A 93 -5.71 -10.26 -0.48
N ALA A 94 -6.39 -10.08 0.64
CA ALA A 94 -7.08 -8.84 0.95
C ALA A 94 -6.37 -8.09 2.08
N TRP A 95 -6.50 -6.75 2.10
CA TRP A 95 -5.97 -5.94 3.18
C TRP A 95 -6.86 -4.74 3.48
N TRP A 96 -6.76 -4.26 4.71
CA TRP A 96 -7.57 -3.17 5.24
C TRP A 96 -6.70 -2.16 5.95
N VAL A 97 -7.12 -0.89 5.88
CA VAL A 97 -6.60 0.18 6.74
C VAL A 97 -7.75 0.71 7.57
N VAL A 98 -7.60 0.70 8.88
CA VAL A 98 -8.60 1.28 9.79
C VAL A 98 -8.35 2.78 9.86
N MET A 99 -9.30 3.57 9.34
CA MET A 99 -9.22 5.03 9.33
C MET A 99 -9.89 5.66 10.56
N GLU A 100 -10.96 5.05 11.06
CA GLU A 100 -11.72 5.50 12.23
C GLU A 100 -12.32 4.30 12.98
N GLY A 101 -12.54 4.47 14.28
CA GLY A 101 -13.17 3.46 15.13
C GLY A 101 -12.27 2.28 15.46
N GLU A 102 -12.92 1.19 15.85
CA GLU A 102 -12.27 -0.06 16.25
C GLU A 102 -12.91 -1.23 15.52
N VAL A 103 -12.08 -2.14 15.00
CA VAL A 103 -12.51 -3.31 14.23
C VAL A 103 -11.84 -4.55 14.76
N ARG A 104 -12.64 -5.51 15.23
CA ARG A 104 -12.17 -6.83 15.65
C ARG A 104 -12.06 -7.72 14.42
N PHE A 105 -10.90 -8.29 14.20
CA PHE A 105 -10.64 -9.29 13.15
C PHE A 105 -10.54 -10.69 13.75
N GLU A 106 -11.16 -11.64 13.08
CA GLU A 106 -11.06 -13.07 13.30
C GLU A 106 -10.52 -13.70 12.02
N ILE A 107 -9.25 -14.15 12.05
CA ILE A 107 -8.54 -14.72 10.89
C ILE A 107 -8.12 -16.14 11.24
N GLU A 108 -8.41 -17.12 10.39
CA GLU A 108 -8.03 -18.52 10.60
C GLU A 108 -6.53 -18.67 10.86
N GLY A 109 -6.18 -19.27 11.99
CA GLY A 109 -4.80 -19.50 12.42
C GLY A 109 -4.09 -18.25 13.00
N VAL A 110 -4.86 -17.21 13.37
CA VAL A 110 -4.38 -16.02 14.07
C VAL A 110 -5.29 -15.77 15.26
N ASP A 111 -4.71 -15.43 16.41
CA ASP A 111 -5.50 -15.03 17.57
C ASP A 111 -6.34 -13.77 17.23
N PRO A 112 -7.62 -13.70 17.63
CA PRO A 112 -8.44 -12.53 17.38
C PRO A 112 -7.82 -11.27 17.99
N PHE A 113 -7.88 -10.16 17.26
CA PHE A 113 -7.34 -8.88 17.69
C PHE A 113 -8.27 -7.71 17.32
N VAL A 114 -8.08 -6.58 17.99
CA VAL A 114 -8.77 -5.32 17.67
C VAL A 114 -7.81 -4.37 16.99
N ALA A 115 -8.13 -4.04 15.76
CA ALA A 115 -7.44 -3.02 14.98
C ALA A 115 -8.08 -1.64 15.21
N ARG A 116 -7.24 -0.61 15.38
CA ARG A 116 -7.63 0.77 15.64
C ARG A 116 -7.15 1.68 14.52
N LYS A 117 -7.51 2.95 14.58
CA LYS A 117 -7.05 3.96 13.61
C LYS A 117 -5.54 3.84 13.34
N GLY A 118 -5.15 3.79 12.07
CA GLY A 118 -3.78 3.59 11.63
C GLY A 118 -3.32 2.13 11.55
N SER A 119 -4.16 1.17 11.98
CA SER A 119 -3.86 -0.26 11.78
C SER A 119 -3.99 -0.64 10.32
N MET A 120 -3.03 -1.45 9.86
CA MET A 120 -3.07 -2.14 8.57
C MET A 120 -3.19 -3.64 8.86
N VAL A 121 -4.23 -4.27 8.31
CA VAL A 121 -4.57 -5.68 8.49
C VAL A 121 -4.54 -6.36 7.14
N GLN A 122 -4.12 -7.62 7.06
CA GLN A 122 -4.18 -8.39 5.83
C GLN A 122 -4.53 -9.85 6.08
N VAL A 123 -5.15 -10.45 5.09
CA VAL A 123 -5.51 -11.87 5.08
C VAL A 123 -5.00 -12.50 3.78
N PRO A 124 -4.09 -13.49 3.85
CA PRO A 124 -3.66 -14.25 2.69
C PRO A 124 -4.80 -15.09 2.12
N PHE A 125 -4.62 -15.57 0.88
CA PHE A 125 -5.59 -16.44 0.21
C PHE A 125 -5.95 -17.68 1.04
N ALA A 126 -7.13 -18.21 0.79
CA ALA A 126 -7.69 -19.46 1.34
C ALA A 126 -7.82 -19.50 2.88
N ARG A 127 -7.65 -18.41 3.61
CA ARG A 127 -7.93 -18.31 5.04
C ARG A 127 -9.34 -17.77 5.28
N LEU A 128 -10.10 -18.44 6.13
CA LEU A 128 -11.39 -17.92 6.59
C LEU A 128 -11.17 -16.68 7.47
N PHE A 129 -11.97 -15.65 7.24
CA PHE A 129 -11.93 -14.44 8.05
C PHE A 129 -13.32 -13.83 8.20
N SER A 130 -13.46 -13.03 9.23
CA SER A 130 -14.55 -12.07 9.42
C SER A 130 -14.03 -10.89 10.22
N TYR A 131 -14.76 -9.76 10.17
CA TYR A 131 -14.47 -8.63 11.03
C TYR A 131 -15.78 -7.99 11.53
N GLU A 132 -15.67 -7.29 12.65
CA GLU A 132 -16.78 -6.66 13.35
C GLU A 132 -16.38 -5.26 13.83
N THR A 133 -17.24 -4.26 13.62
CA THR A 133 -17.09 -2.95 14.23
C THR A 133 -17.42 -3.07 15.71
N VAL A 134 -16.43 -2.83 16.56
CA VAL A 134 -16.57 -2.93 18.04
C VAL A 134 -16.48 -1.54 18.69
N GLY A 135 -16.69 -1.49 20.01
CA GLY A 135 -16.71 -0.23 20.74
C GLY A 135 -18.03 0.53 20.53
N SER A 136 -18.05 1.82 20.89
CA SER A 136 -19.26 2.67 20.88
C SER A 136 -19.37 3.59 19.66
N GLN A 137 -18.32 3.64 18.82
CA GLN A 137 -18.27 4.52 17.66
C GLN A 137 -18.28 3.70 16.36
N PRO A 138 -18.86 4.24 15.28
CA PRO A 138 -18.74 3.62 13.96
C PRO A 138 -17.28 3.47 13.53
N SER A 139 -17.00 2.50 12.68
CA SER A 139 -15.70 2.36 12.03
C SER A 139 -15.75 2.82 10.58
N LEU A 140 -14.63 3.35 10.11
CA LEU A 140 -14.33 3.59 8.70
C LEU A 140 -13.08 2.82 8.34
N ILE A 141 -13.18 1.91 7.38
CA ILE A 141 -12.04 1.15 6.87
C ILE A 141 -11.87 1.38 5.38
N PHE A 142 -10.63 1.30 4.91
CA PHE A 142 -10.31 1.23 3.49
C PHE A 142 -9.92 -0.20 3.17
N GLU A 143 -10.77 -0.88 2.41
CA GLU A 143 -10.62 -2.29 2.02
C GLU A 143 -10.03 -2.39 0.63
N THR A 144 -9.06 -3.27 0.42
CA THR A 144 -8.43 -3.50 -0.90
C THR A 144 -8.30 -4.99 -1.17
N ASN A 145 -8.57 -5.38 -2.40
CA ASN A 145 -8.30 -6.71 -2.94
C ASN A 145 -7.92 -6.60 -4.43
N VAL A 146 -7.55 -7.70 -5.02
CA VAL A 146 -7.40 -7.82 -6.47
C VAL A 146 -8.76 -7.58 -7.14
N ALA A 147 -8.76 -6.90 -8.28
CA ALA A 147 -9.97 -6.70 -9.09
C ALA A 147 -10.61 -8.04 -9.49
N GLY A 148 -11.92 -8.14 -9.35
CA GLY A 148 -12.65 -9.38 -9.62
C GLY A 148 -12.35 -10.53 -8.65
N ALA A 149 -11.80 -10.27 -7.46
CA ALA A 149 -11.56 -11.27 -6.44
C ALA A 149 -12.84 -12.05 -6.12
N ARG A 150 -12.71 -13.36 -6.03
CA ARG A 150 -13.82 -14.26 -5.70
C ARG A 150 -13.90 -14.44 -4.20
N THR A 151 -15.11 -14.68 -3.71
CA THR A 151 -15.37 -15.00 -2.29
C THR A 151 -16.09 -16.33 -2.19
N ILE A 152 -15.65 -17.17 -1.26
CA ILE A 152 -16.31 -18.44 -0.88
C ILE A 152 -16.80 -18.27 0.56
N TYR A 153 -18.06 -18.60 0.80
CA TYR A 153 -18.71 -18.45 2.09
C TYR A 153 -18.73 -19.77 2.85
N GLU A 154 -18.56 -19.71 4.15
CA GLU A 154 -18.64 -20.87 5.02
C GLU A 154 -20.07 -21.46 5.04
N ASN A 155 -21.09 -20.58 5.01
CA ASN A 155 -22.49 -20.99 4.98
C ASN A 155 -23.19 -20.46 3.72
N LYS A 156 -24.05 -21.27 3.11
CA LYS A 156 -24.85 -20.87 1.94
C LYS A 156 -25.74 -19.65 2.21
N ALA A 157 -26.27 -19.52 3.42
CA ALA A 157 -27.16 -18.41 3.79
C ALA A 157 -26.45 -17.04 3.75
N ASP A 158 -25.11 -17.03 3.87
CA ASP A 158 -24.28 -15.83 3.89
C ASP A 158 -23.90 -15.34 2.48
N ALA A 159 -24.07 -16.22 1.48
CA ALA A 159 -23.74 -15.91 0.11
C ALA A 159 -24.74 -14.90 -0.50
N PRO A 160 -24.27 -13.88 -1.24
CA PRO A 160 -25.15 -12.86 -1.82
C PRO A 160 -26.06 -13.48 -2.88
N LYS A 161 -27.32 -13.04 -2.90
CA LYS A 161 -28.24 -13.40 -3.98
C LYS A 161 -27.87 -12.60 -5.24
N THR A 162 -27.27 -13.28 -6.21
CA THR A 162 -26.86 -12.69 -7.48
C THR A 162 -27.60 -13.36 -8.62
N VAL A 163 -28.18 -12.57 -9.51
CA VAL A 163 -28.90 -13.09 -10.68
C VAL A 163 -27.92 -13.87 -11.57
N GLY A 164 -28.33 -15.10 -11.93
CA GLY A 164 -27.54 -15.99 -12.80
C GLY A 164 -26.36 -16.69 -12.09
N ILE A 165 -26.28 -16.61 -10.76
CA ILE A 165 -25.27 -17.33 -9.97
C ILE A 165 -25.96 -18.22 -8.94
N ASP A 166 -25.70 -19.53 -9.04
CA ASP A 166 -26.12 -20.53 -8.06
C ASP A 166 -24.97 -20.85 -7.11
N TRP A 167 -25.27 -20.90 -5.82
CA TRP A 167 -24.33 -21.29 -4.79
C TRP A 167 -24.49 -22.77 -4.47
N VAL A 168 -23.45 -23.53 -4.80
CA VAL A 168 -23.43 -25.01 -4.63
C VAL A 168 -22.40 -25.41 -3.57
N PRO A 169 -22.61 -26.50 -2.83
CA PRO A 169 -21.61 -27.03 -1.91
C PRO A 169 -20.41 -27.55 -2.70
N VAL A 170 -19.20 -27.21 -2.23
CA VAL A 170 -17.95 -27.68 -2.82
C VAL A 170 -17.03 -28.24 -1.75
N SER A 171 -16.23 -29.24 -2.09
CA SER A 171 -15.11 -29.68 -1.28
C SER A 171 -13.86 -28.93 -1.74
N PHE A 172 -13.33 -28.05 -0.89
CA PHE A 172 -12.16 -27.26 -1.19
C PHE A 172 -10.95 -27.69 -0.35
N ARG A 173 -10.02 -28.43 -0.98
CA ARG A 173 -8.75 -28.79 -0.35
C ARG A 173 -7.84 -27.56 -0.38
N ARG A 174 -7.74 -26.84 0.75
CA ARG A 174 -7.03 -25.57 0.86
C ARG A 174 -5.56 -25.77 1.26
N GLU A 175 -4.67 -25.06 0.57
CA GLU A 175 -3.38 -24.68 1.11
C GLU A 175 -3.51 -23.26 1.62
N LEU A 176 -3.30 -23.05 2.93
CA LEU A 176 -3.48 -21.74 3.54
C LEU A 176 -2.33 -20.80 3.13
N GLY A 177 -2.66 -19.68 2.54
CA GLY A 177 -1.69 -18.62 2.25
C GLY A 177 -0.93 -18.19 3.50
N GLN A 178 0.33 -17.80 3.33
CA GLN A 178 1.24 -17.52 4.43
C GLN A 178 1.44 -16.02 4.67
N PHE A 179 1.82 -15.67 5.90
CA PHE A 179 2.35 -14.37 6.27
C PHE A 179 3.88 -14.38 6.10
N ASP A 180 4.32 -14.55 4.86
CA ASP A 180 5.72 -14.60 4.44
C ASP A 180 6.20 -13.22 3.90
N LYS A 181 7.46 -13.13 3.49
CA LYS A 181 8.05 -11.93 2.86
C LYS A 181 7.83 -10.63 3.65
N GLY A 182 7.79 -10.71 4.98
CA GLY A 182 7.54 -9.55 5.83
C GLY A 182 6.07 -9.19 6.03
N ASN A 183 5.15 -9.86 5.33
CA ASN A 183 3.72 -9.74 5.60
C ASN A 183 3.38 -10.13 7.05
N LYS A 184 2.52 -9.36 7.69
CA LYS A 184 2.01 -9.64 9.04
C LYS A 184 0.50 -9.51 9.06
N PRO A 185 -0.23 -10.29 9.87
CA PRO A 185 -1.67 -10.17 9.96
C PRO A 185 -2.11 -8.77 10.39
N HIS A 186 -1.32 -8.11 11.22
CA HIS A 186 -1.59 -6.79 11.76
C HIS A 186 -0.30 -6.02 12.00
N VAL A 187 -0.24 -4.76 11.59
CA VAL A 187 0.78 -3.78 11.92
C VAL A 187 0.12 -2.44 12.20
N THR A 188 0.74 -1.60 13.01
CA THR A 188 0.21 -0.26 13.33
C THR A 188 1.02 0.84 12.67
N PHE A 189 0.38 1.99 12.44
CA PHE A 189 1.07 3.19 11.96
C PHE A 189 2.26 3.56 12.86
N ASP A 190 2.04 3.54 14.19
CA ASP A 190 3.05 3.97 15.16
C ASP A 190 4.27 3.05 15.17
N GLU A 191 4.09 1.72 15.02
CA GLU A 191 5.20 0.78 14.89
C GLU A 191 6.07 1.08 13.68
N LEU A 192 5.47 1.39 12.53
CA LEU A 192 6.19 1.65 11.29
C LEU A 192 6.85 3.03 11.31
N ALA A 193 6.13 4.05 11.78
CA ALA A 193 6.66 5.40 11.92
C ALA A 193 7.87 5.42 12.88
N LYS A 194 7.77 4.75 14.02
CA LYS A 194 8.86 4.62 14.99
C LYS A 194 10.12 4.00 14.39
N LYS A 195 9.98 2.96 13.56
CA LYS A 195 11.14 2.32 12.89
C LYS A 195 11.85 3.28 11.93
N LEU A 196 11.10 4.13 11.23
CA LEU A 196 11.66 5.11 10.32
C LEU A 196 12.28 6.30 11.06
N ASP A 197 11.62 6.80 12.10
CA ASP A 197 12.13 7.91 12.93
C ASP A 197 13.37 7.53 13.73
N SER A 198 13.46 6.29 14.21
CA SER A 198 14.64 5.79 14.93
C SER A 198 15.82 5.42 14.02
N GLY A 199 15.60 5.35 12.71
CA GLY A 199 16.61 4.89 11.76
C GLY A 199 16.80 3.36 11.72
N GLU A 200 15.96 2.58 12.44
CA GLU A 200 15.94 1.09 12.35
C GLU A 200 15.61 0.65 10.91
N ALA A 201 14.77 1.42 10.24
CA ALA A 201 14.47 1.24 8.83
C ALA A 201 14.69 2.55 8.05
N LYS A 202 14.88 2.45 6.74
CA LYS A 202 15.08 3.60 5.84
C LYS A 202 14.16 3.52 4.64
N GLY A 203 13.70 4.67 4.17
CA GLY A 203 12.91 4.79 2.94
C GLY A 203 11.49 4.29 3.09
N THR A 204 11.13 3.30 2.31
CA THR A 204 9.77 2.75 2.21
C THR A 204 9.70 1.39 2.91
N LEU A 205 8.64 1.18 3.70
CA LEU A 205 8.35 -0.12 4.30
C LEU A 205 7.25 -0.84 3.51
N ARG A 206 7.56 -2.02 2.99
CA ARG A 206 6.58 -2.89 2.35
C ARG A 206 5.69 -3.52 3.42
N VAL A 207 4.38 -3.23 3.42
CA VAL A 207 3.41 -3.77 4.39
C VAL A 207 2.54 -4.86 3.80
N VAL A 208 2.35 -4.85 2.48
CA VAL A 208 1.74 -5.95 1.73
C VAL A 208 2.62 -6.29 0.54
N GLU A 209 2.98 -7.55 0.41
CA GLU A 209 3.66 -8.11 -0.75
C GLU A 209 2.92 -9.36 -1.23
N ASP A 210 2.33 -9.26 -2.40
CA ASP A 210 1.65 -10.35 -3.10
C ASP A 210 1.98 -10.28 -4.60
N VAL A 211 1.87 -11.39 -5.30
CA VAL A 211 2.18 -11.44 -6.75
C VAL A 211 1.26 -10.55 -7.59
N ARG A 212 0.09 -10.18 -7.06
CA ARG A 212 -0.94 -9.39 -7.72
C ARG A 212 -1.24 -8.06 -7.01
N GLY A 213 -0.38 -7.62 -6.09
CA GLY A 213 -0.58 -6.36 -5.40
C GLY A 213 0.48 -6.07 -4.37
N ALA A 214 0.65 -4.80 -4.10
CA ALA A 214 1.57 -4.32 -3.08
C ALA A 214 1.01 -3.10 -2.36
N ALA A 215 1.41 -2.95 -1.10
CA ALA A 215 1.19 -1.73 -0.34
C ALA A 215 2.48 -1.29 0.36
N ASN A 216 2.86 -0.04 0.15
CA ASN A 216 4.10 0.55 0.64
C ASN A 216 3.78 1.71 1.59
N PHE A 217 4.25 1.61 2.82
CA PHE A 217 4.18 2.69 3.81
C PHE A 217 5.33 3.67 3.56
N ILE A 218 5.00 4.88 3.10
CA ILE A 218 5.95 5.94 2.73
C ILE A 218 5.75 7.11 3.68
N TYR A 219 6.69 7.29 4.59
CA TYR A 219 6.62 8.24 5.70
C TYR A 219 7.85 9.15 5.72
N GLY A 220 7.67 10.42 6.08
CA GLY A 220 8.76 11.34 6.28
C GLY A 220 8.33 12.79 6.39
N TYR A 221 9.29 13.71 6.13
CA TYR A 221 9.15 15.13 6.39
C TYR A 221 9.58 15.93 5.16
N GLU A 222 8.82 16.98 4.83
CA GLU A 222 9.15 17.88 3.71
C GLU A 222 10.56 18.47 3.85
N LYS A 223 10.96 18.85 5.07
CA LYS A 223 12.29 19.43 5.36
C LYS A 223 13.46 18.53 4.97
N ASN A 224 13.24 17.24 4.79
CA ASN A 224 14.26 16.26 4.40
C ASN A 224 14.34 16.07 2.88
N LEU A 225 13.51 16.77 2.11
CA LEU A 225 13.48 16.68 0.66
C LEU A 225 14.29 17.82 0.03
N PRO A 226 14.89 17.59 -1.16
CA PRO A 226 15.49 18.68 -1.91
C PRO A 226 14.43 19.72 -2.31
N PRO A 227 14.83 20.96 -2.67
CA PRO A 227 13.90 21.94 -3.22
C PRO A 227 13.09 21.38 -4.40
N ILE A 228 11.89 21.95 -4.60
CA ILE A 228 11.04 21.56 -5.73
C ILE A 228 11.68 22.09 -7.02
N ASP A 229 11.96 21.19 -7.95
CA ASP A 229 12.23 21.56 -9.33
C ASP A 229 10.89 21.57 -10.12
N PRO A 230 10.41 22.73 -10.57
CA PRO A 230 9.15 22.81 -11.29
C PRO A 230 9.19 22.15 -12.69
N LYS A 231 10.38 21.85 -13.20
CA LYS A 231 10.58 21.20 -14.49
C LYS A 231 10.54 19.68 -14.38
N ASN A 232 10.81 19.12 -13.20
CA ASN A 232 10.81 17.68 -12.99
C ASN A 232 9.38 17.18 -12.84
N ARG A 233 8.93 16.35 -13.79
CA ARG A 233 7.60 15.74 -13.78
C ARG A 233 7.51 14.50 -12.89
N GLY A 234 8.63 14.03 -12.33
CA GLY A 234 8.68 12.81 -11.52
C GLY A 234 8.89 11.58 -12.36
N HIS A 235 7.99 10.60 -12.22
CA HIS A 235 8.06 9.31 -12.92
C HIS A 235 6.66 8.86 -13.36
N PHE A 236 6.62 7.83 -14.20
CA PHE A 236 5.39 7.11 -14.54
C PHE A 236 5.63 5.60 -14.51
N HIS A 237 4.54 4.84 -14.47
CA HIS A 237 4.52 3.38 -14.53
C HIS A 237 3.81 2.95 -15.82
N PRO A 238 4.43 2.11 -16.67
CA PRO A 238 3.76 1.59 -17.86
C PRO A 238 2.88 0.35 -17.57
N GLU A 239 3.16 -0.38 -16.47
CA GLU A 239 2.52 -1.66 -16.17
C GLU A 239 1.14 -1.52 -15.55
N CYS A 240 0.98 -0.59 -14.59
CA CYS A 240 -0.24 -0.42 -13.82
C CYS A 240 -0.45 1.02 -13.37
N ALA A 241 -1.64 1.31 -12.89
CA ALA A 241 -1.93 2.51 -12.12
C ALA A 241 -1.25 2.44 -10.75
N GLU A 242 -1.04 3.59 -10.14
CA GLU A 242 -0.66 3.70 -8.73
C GLU A 242 -1.64 4.64 -8.02
N TYR A 243 -1.99 4.30 -6.79
CA TYR A 243 -2.84 5.16 -5.97
C TYR A 243 -2.38 5.15 -4.51
N TRP A 244 -2.75 6.20 -3.80
CA TRP A 244 -2.30 6.42 -2.43
C TRP A 244 -3.48 6.75 -1.53
N LEU A 245 -3.54 6.06 -0.40
CA LEU A 245 -4.32 6.48 0.76
C LEU A 245 -3.44 7.35 1.65
N ILE A 246 -3.89 8.55 1.98
CA ILE A 246 -3.16 9.43 2.87
C ILE A 246 -3.42 9.03 4.31
N MET A 247 -2.36 8.69 5.04
CA MET A 247 -2.45 8.19 6.41
C MET A 247 -2.26 9.30 7.45
N ALA A 248 -1.38 10.27 7.18
CA ALA A 248 -1.07 11.38 8.08
C ALA A 248 -0.46 12.56 7.32
N GLY A 249 -0.58 13.76 7.89
CA GLY A 249 -0.06 15.00 7.30
C GLY A 249 -0.64 15.29 5.93
N GLN A 250 0.10 15.97 5.09
CA GLN A 250 -0.32 16.28 3.73
C GLN A 250 0.70 15.76 2.71
N ILE A 251 0.21 15.39 1.54
CA ILE A 251 1.04 15.00 0.41
C ILE A 251 0.71 15.88 -0.79
N ARG A 252 1.75 16.43 -1.42
CA ARG A 252 1.64 17.22 -2.64
C ARG A 252 1.91 16.33 -3.85
N TYR A 253 0.98 16.33 -4.79
CA TYR A 253 1.02 15.55 -6.02
C TYR A 253 0.96 16.47 -7.25
N PRO A 254 2.07 16.84 -7.89
CA PRO A 254 2.05 17.25 -9.29
C PRO A 254 1.66 16.04 -10.13
N ILE A 255 0.62 16.17 -10.94
CA ILE A 255 0.12 15.10 -11.82
C ILE A 255 -0.01 15.66 -13.24
N GLU A 256 0.59 14.99 -14.21
CA GLU A 256 0.53 15.38 -15.62
C GLU A 256 -0.93 15.56 -16.08
N GLY A 257 -1.23 16.74 -16.64
CA GLY A 257 -2.58 17.07 -17.13
C GLY A 257 -3.61 17.43 -16.03
N GLN A 258 -3.27 17.33 -14.74
CA GLN A 258 -4.18 17.61 -13.63
C GLN A 258 -3.71 18.78 -12.74
N GLY A 259 -2.47 19.25 -12.94
CA GLY A 259 -1.87 20.26 -12.07
C GLY A 259 -1.38 19.69 -10.74
N VAL A 260 -1.56 20.45 -9.66
CA VAL A 260 -1.09 20.07 -8.32
C VAL A 260 -2.27 19.76 -7.41
N VAL A 261 -2.27 18.58 -6.84
CA VAL A 261 -3.20 18.14 -5.80
C VAL A 261 -2.49 18.19 -4.45
N ILE A 262 -3.14 18.75 -3.43
CA ILE A 262 -2.76 18.60 -2.02
C ILE A 262 -3.81 17.70 -1.37
N ALA A 263 -3.37 16.58 -0.86
CA ALA A 263 -4.25 15.56 -0.30
C ALA A 263 -4.06 15.46 1.23
N ASP A 264 -5.17 15.39 1.95
CA ASP A 264 -5.28 15.33 3.40
C ASP A 264 -5.48 13.88 3.90
N PRO A 265 -5.33 13.61 5.21
CA PRO A 265 -5.56 12.28 5.77
C PRO A 265 -6.95 11.73 5.43
N GLY A 266 -6.97 10.52 4.88
CA GLY A 266 -8.16 9.85 4.39
C GLY A 266 -8.51 10.16 2.93
N ASP A 267 -7.83 11.07 2.28
CA ASP A 267 -8.00 11.25 0.83
C ASP A 267 -7.33 10.12 0.06
N VAL A 268 -7.83 9.87 -1.15
CA VAL A 268 -7.22 8.94 -2.09
C VAL A 268 -6.84 9.69 -3.36
N VAL A 269 -5.58 9.58 -3.75
CA VAL A 269 -5.07 10.08 -5.02
C VAL A 269 -4.82 8.88 -5.93
N TYR A 270 -5.34 8.92 -7.16
CA TYR A 270 -5.17 7.87 -8.16
C TYR A 270 -4.48 8.43 -9.41
N VAL A 271 -3.50 7.72 -9.91
CA VAL A 271 -2.79 8.08 -11.16
C VAL A 271 -2.80 6.88 -12.10
N PRO A 272 -3.41 7.01 -13.28
CA PRO A 272 -3.41 5.94 -14.27
C PRO A 272 -1.99 5.66 -14.78
N LYS A 273 -1.78 4.44 -15.31
CA LYS A 273 -0.53 4.12 -16.00
C LYS A 273 -0.17 5.16 -17.07
N PHE A 274 1.13 5.33 -17.33
CA PHE A 274 1.69 6.30 -18.28
C PHE A 274 1.55 7.79 -17.90
N THR A 275 1.12 8.13 -16.70
CA THR A 275 0.95 9.51 -16.26
C THR A 275 2.10 9.92 -15.35
N PHE A 276 2.85 10.95 -15.71
CA PHE A 276 3.88 11.49 -14.85
C PHE A 276 3.31 12.07 -13.56
N HIS A 277 3.95 11.73 -12.45
CA HIS A 277 3.60 12.21 -11.13
C HIS A 277 4.83 12.30 -10.21
N ALA A 278 4.78 13.20 -9.22
CA ALA A 278 5.87 13.45 -8.30
C ALA A 278 5.35 13.66 -6.86
N PRO A 279 4.95 12.60 -6.15
CA PRO A 279 4.43 12.71 -4.80
C PRO A 279 5.51 13.14 -3.82
N ARG A 280 5.21 14.16 -2.97
CA ARG A 280 6.12 14.71 -1.97
C ARG A 280 5.41 14.89 -0.64
N TRP A 281 6.10 14.63 0.45
CA TRP A 281 5.66 15.09 1.76
C TRP A 281 5.48 16.61 1.74
N TYR A 282 4.47 17.11 2.43
CA TYR A 282 4.10 18.52 2.42
C TYR A 282 3.67 19.00 3.81
N GLY A 283 4.10 20.22 4.18
CA GLY A 283 3.78 20.84 5.46
C GLY A 283 4.81 20.59 6.55
N PRO A 284 4.64 21.20 7.74
CA PRO A 284 5.68 21.27 8.78
C PRO A 284 5.88 19.97 9.55
N GLY A 285 4.90 19.07 9.53
CA GLY A 285 4.90 17.81 10.29
C GLY A 285 5.31 16.60 9.46
N ALA A 286 5.25 15.45 10.12
CA ALA A 286 5.36 14.16 9.43
C ALA A 286 4.16 13.94 8.52
N SER A 287 4.43 13.40 7.35
CA SER A 287 3.39 13.02 6.38
C SER A 287 3.59 11.57 5.95
N CYS A 288 2.49 10.88 5.72
CA CYS A 288 2.48 9.48 5.33
C CYS A 288 1.42 9.18 4.30
N ARG A 289 1.81 8.38 3.31
CA ARG A 289 0.92 7.76 2.34
C ARG A 289 1.15 6.27 2.27
N LEU A 290 0.10 5.51 2.05
CA LEU A 290 0.17 4.10 1.69
C LEU A 290 0.03 4.00 0.16
N ALA A 291 1.13 3.68 -0.53
CA ALA A 291 1.16 3.52 -1.98
C ALA A 291 0.75 2.11 -2.35
N MET A 292 -0.21 1.98 -3.25
CA MET A 292 -0.78 0.70 -3.69
C MET A 292 -0.73 0.57 -5.20
N ASN A 293 -0.36 -0.61 -5.67
CA ASN A 293 -0.27 -0.95 -7.07
C ASN A 293 -0.45 -2.45 -7.33
N GLY A 294 -0.72 -2.81 -8.59
CA GLY A 294 -1.09 -4.17 -9.01
C GLY A 294 0.04 -5.19 -9.03
N TYR A 295 1.28 -4.79 -8.75
CA TYR A 295 2.45 -5.67 -8.75
C TYR A 295 3.38 -5.33 -7.59
N PRO A 296 4.12 -6.30 -7.04
CA PRO A 296 5.08 -6.02 -5.97
C PRO A 296 6.30 -5.22 -6.46
N TYR A 297 6.63 -5.35 -7.74
CA TYR A 297 7.74 -4.63 -8.38
C TYR A 297 7.24 -3.99 -9.67
N ILE A 298 7.30 -2.66 -9.73
CA ILE A 298 6.92 -1.86 -10.89
C ILE A 298 8.09 -0.99 -11.33
N ALA A 299 8.19 -0.74 -12.63
CA ALA A 299 9.20 0.15 -13.16
C ALA A 299 8.84 1.62 -12.83
N HIS A 300 9.80 2.35 -12.27
CA HIS A 300 9.72 3.79 -12.09
C HIS A 300 10.50 4.46 -13.22
N LEU A 301 9.81 4.91 -14.24
CA LEU A 301 10.43 5.57 -15.39
C LEU A 301 10.44 7.08 -15.15
N PHE A 302 11.59 7.56 -14.69
CA PHE A 302 11.76 8.96 -14.29
C PHE A 302 11.86 9.89 -15.49
N ASP A 303 11.38 11.12 -15.30
CA ASP A 303 11.66 12.23 -16.20
C ASP A 303 13.18 12.45 -16.27
N PRO A 304 13.79 12.47 -17.48
CA PRO A 304 15.23 12.63 -17.58
C PRO A 304 15.67 13.94 -16.93
N GLU A 305 16.76 13.89 -16.18
CA GLU A 305 17.40 15.13 -15.72
C GLU A 305 17.81 15.96 -16.96
N PRO A 306 17.66 17.30 -16.90
CA PRO A 306 18.19 18.17 -17.94
C PRO A 306 19.68 17.86 -18.14
N ALA A 307 20.10 17.68 -19.38
CA ALA A 307 21.53 17.52 -19.70
C ALA A 307 22.30 18.67 -19.04
N LYS A 308 23.31 18.31 -18.22
CA LYS A 308 24.19 19.27 -17.55
C LYS A 308 25.03 20.02 -18.55
#